data_c6e04e988cacb84c1f8f30ecac38ae9c
#
_entry.id   c6e04e988cacb84c1f8f30ecac38ae9c
#
_cell.length_a   1.000
_cell.length_b   1.000
_cell.length_c   1.000
_cell.angle_alpha   90.00
_cell.angle_beta   90.00
_cell.angle_gamma   90.00
#
_symmetry.space_group_name_H-M   'P 1'
#
loop_
_entity.id
_entity.type
_entity.pdbx_description
1 polymer ?
#
loop_
_entity_poly.entity_id
_entity_poly.type
_entity_poly.pdbx_seq_one_letter_code
_entity_poly.pdbx_strand_id
1 'polypeptide(L)'
;MDRGLARDVGAVHPAPNPSPRVERGVNAVVLLLLLSFSFACAANQSSRSLPPEVESAIGTINEEIAAERYDKIYNDASELWRQDATLEESTATFKALRTKLGVVENRTLQSATEQQNSGGPLKGRAFIVAYRTKFQNGEAMETFTLVERDGRWLLARYFVNSTALK
;
A
#
# COMPACT_ATOMS: atom_id res chain seq x y z
N MET A 1 59.44 70.49 8.50
CA MET A 1 58.36 71.42 8.19
C MET A 1 57.07 70.59 8.39
N ASP A 2 56.45 70.76 9.39
CA ASP A 2 55.79 71.81 10.13
C ASP A 2 54.27 71.43 10.24
N ARG A 3 53.88 71.34 11.48
CA ARG A 3 52.61 71.74 12.10
C ARG A 3 51.37 71.08 11.58
N GLY A 4 50.43 70.63 12.38
CA GLY A 4 50.21 70.94 13.80
C GLY A 4 48.73 70.82 14.08
N LEU A 5 48.44 70.58 15.35
CA LEU A 5 47.24 70.96 16.10
C LEU A 5 45.95 70.11 15.82
N ALA A 6 45.55 69.31 16.76
CA ALA A 6 44.99 69.57 18.08
C ALA A 6 43.45 69.71 18.04
N ARG A 7 42.83 68.80 18.88
CA ARG A 7 41.58 69.01 19.64
C ARG A 7 40.28 69.14 18.85
N ASP A 8 39.30 68.31 19.12
CA ASP A 8 38.41 68.64 20.24
C ASP A 8 37.59 67.42 20.68
N VAL A 9 37.39 67.40 21.97
CA VAL A 9 36.62 66.40 22.71
C VAL A 9 35.13 66.79 22.62
N GLY A 10 34.35 65.92 22.06
CA GLY A 10 32.87 66.06 22.05
C GLY A 10 32.22 64.82 22.68
N ALA A 11 31.93 64.89 23.96
CA ALA A 11 31.09 63.89 24.63
C ALA A 11 29.69 63.92 24.05
N VAL A 12 29.24 62.80 23.47
CA VAL A 12 27.85 62.60 23.04
C VAL A 12 27.18 61.60 23.97
N HIS A 13 26.15 62.07 24.66
CA HIS A 13 25.29 61.30 25.53
C HIS A 13 24.67 60.12 24.80
N PRO A 14 24.50 58.94 25.46
CA PRO A 14 23.72 57.86 24.89
C PRO A 14 22.24 58.21 24.91
N ALA A 15 21.59 58.07 23.76
CA ALA A 15 20.18 58.20 23.59
C ALA A 15 19.42 57.03 24.27
N PRO A 16 18.22 57.22 24.82
CA PRO A 16 17.51 56.17 25.48
C PRO A 16 16.97 55.14 24.45
N ASN A 17 17.15 53.88 24.82
CA ASN A 17 16.73 52.69 24.13
C ASN A 17 15.19 52.68 23.99
N PRO A 18 14.59 52.58 22.78
CA PRO A 18 13.16 52.40 22.66
C PRO A 18 12.80 50.94 23.02
N SER A 19 11.87 50.80 23.94
CA SER A 19 11.27 49.55 24.38
C SER A 19 10.72 48.74 23.19
N PRO A 20 10.88 47.42 23.15
CA PRO A 20 10.22 46.62 22.12
C PRO A 20 8.73 46.63 22.34
N ARG A 21 7.98 47.25 21.43
CA ARG A 21 6.53 47.15 21.34
C ARG A 21 6.19 45.73 20.93
N VAL A 22 5.62 44.97 21.86
CA VAL A 22 5.12 43.64 21.64
C VAL A 22 3.95 43.70 20.68
N GLU A 23 4.16 43.41 19.42
CA GLU A 23 3.09 43.11 18.48
C GLU A 23 2.60 41.65 18.72
N ARG A 24 1.72 41.52 19.69
CA ARG A 24 0.97 40.30 19.98
C ARG A 24 -0.29 40.20 19.12
N GLY A 25 -0.20 40.18 17.84
CA GLY A 25 -1.42 40.17 17.05
C GLY A 25 -1.39 39.33 15.79
N VAL A 26 -0.21 39.06 15.27
CA VAL A 26 -0.11 38.44 13.92
C VAL A 26 0.23 36.95 13.98
N ASN A 27 0.82 36.47 15.07
CA ASN A 27 1.26 35.07 15.17
C ASN A 27 0.14 34.11 15.57
N ALA A 28 -0.97 34.58 16.15
CA ALA A 28 -2.06 33.67 16.55
C ALA A 28 -2.92 33.22 15.35
N VAL A 29 -3.09 34.07 14.35
CA VAL A 29 -3.89 33.74 13.16
C VAL A 29 -3.10 32.87 12.19
N VAL A 30 -1.78 33.06 12.08
CA VAL A 30 -0.91 32.25 11.22
C VAL A 30 -0.73 30.83 11.81
N LEU A 31 -0.70 30.72 13.15
CA LEU A 31 -0.57 29.41 13.81
C LEU A 31 -1.85 28.57 13.71
N LEU A 32 -3.04 29.21 13.60
CA LEU A 32 -4.31 28.49 13.48
C LEU A 32 -4.57 28.01 12.04
N LEU A 33 -3.95 28.62 11.04
CA LEU A 33 -4.08 28.23 9.63
C LEU A 33 -3.15 27.09 9.23
N LEU A 34 -2.13 26.76 10.04
CA LEU A 34 -1.17 25.67 9.77
C LEU A 34 -1.62 24.31 10.32
N LEU A 35 -2.70 24.25 11.12
CA LEU A 35 -3.21 23.01 11.72
C LEU A 35 -4.26 22.29 10.89
N SER A 36 -4.65 22.80 9.72
CA SER A 36 -5.70 22.19 8.89
C SER A 36 -5.19 21.38 7.68
N PHE A 37 -3.89 21.15 7.55
CA PHE A 37 -3.37 20.13 6.63
C PHE A 37 -3.32 18.78 7.34
N SER A 38 -4.48 18.21 7.64
CA SER A 38 -4.59 16.81 7.97
C SER A 38 -4.23 16.01 6.73
N PHE A 39 -3.00 15.54 6.66
CA PHE A 39 -2.56 14.51 5.74
C PHE A 39 -3.49 13.31 5.92
N ALA A 40 -4.42 13.11 4.99
CA ALA A 40 -5.05 11.82 4.79
C ALA A 40 -3.99 10.88 4.20
N CYS A 41 -3.08 10.40 5.06
CA CYS A 41 -2.28 9.23 4.74
C CYS A 41 -3.25 8.08 4.57
N ALA A 42 -3.41 7.57 3.35
CA ALA A 42 -3.97 6.25 3.13
C ALA A 42 -3.13 5.26 3.94
N ALA A 43 -3.66 4.80 5.07
CA ALA A 43 -2.95 3.89 5.95
C ALA A 43 -2.94 2.51 5.28
N ASN A 44 -1.82 2.14 4.67
CA ASN A 44 -1.53 0.75 4.34
C ASN A 44 -1.22 0.03 5.64
N GLN A 45 -2.16 -0.76 6.13
CA GLN A 45 -1.94 -1.60 7.31
C GLN A 45 -1.40 -2.95 6.86
N SER A 46 -0.16 -3.26 7.26
CA SER A 46 0.38 -4.62 7.16
C SER A 46 0.05 -5.37 8.44
N SER A 47 -0.73 -6.44 8.33
CA SER A 47 -1.07 -7.31 9.46
C SER A 47 -0.39 -8.68 9.32
N ARG A 48 -0.09 -9.29 10.46
CA ARG A 48 0.44 -10.68 10.51
C ARG A 48 -0.68 -11.73 10.48
N SER A 49 -1.94 -11.31 10.55
CA SER A 49 -3.12 -12.17 10.44
C SER A 49 -4.09 -11.59 9.43
N LEU A 50 -4.80 -12.45 8.75
CA LEU A 50 -5.86 -12.06 7.83
C LEU A 50 -7.16 -11.81 8.57
N PRO A 51 -8.00 -10.86 8.14
CA PRO A 51 -9.41 -10.85 8.55
C PRO A 51 -10.08 -12.18 8.16
N PRO A 52 -10.97 -12.71 9.02
CA PRO A 52 -11.60 -14.02 8.78
C PRO A 52 -12.29 -14.15 7.42
N GLU A 53 -12.91 -13.07 6.96
CA GLU A 53 -13.60 -13.05 5.67
C GLU A 53 -12.63 -13.08 4.47
N VAL A 54 -11.45 -12.47 4.59
CA VAL A 54 -10.39 -12.53 3.57
C VAL A 54 -9.75 -13.92 3.57
N GLU A 55 -9.50 -14.48 4.75
CA GLU A 55 -8.96 -15.82 4.91
C GLU A 55 -9.91 -16.87 4.32
N SER A 56 -11.21 -16.76 4.60
CA SER A 56 -12.26 -17.64 4.04
C SER A 56 -12.31 -17.55 2.51
N ALA A 57 -12.24 -16.34 1.94
CA ALA A 57 -12.24 -16.16 0.49
C ALA A 57 -11.01 -16.83 -0.16
N ILE A 58 -9.81 -16.64 0.41
CA ILE A 58 -8.60 -17.30 -0.08
C ILE A 58 -8.68 -18.82 0.11
N GLY A 59 -9.25 -19.29 1.23
CA GLY A 59 -9.49 -20.71 1.48
C GLY A 59 -10.33 -21.34 0.36
N THR A 60 -11.44 -20.71 0.01
CA THR A 60 -12.33 -21.16 -1.09
C THR A 60 -11.58 -21.22 -2.42
N ILE A 61 -10.82 -20.15 -2.77
CA ILE A 61 -10.02 -20.13 -4.00
C ILE A 61 -9.01 -21.27 -4.01
N ASN A 62 -8.34 -21.53 -2.89
CA ASN A 62 -7.36 -22.61 -2.77
C ASN A 62 -7.99 -24.00 -2.92
N GLU A 63 -9.19 -24.20 -2.39
CA GLU A 63 -9.97 -25.43 -2.57
C GLU A 63 -10.36 -25.64 -4.04
N GLU A 64 -10.77 -24.56 -4.73
CA GLU A 64 -11.10 -24.62 -6.16
C GLU A 64 -9.86 -24.93 -7.02
N ILE A 65 -8.70 -24.32 -6.68
CA ILE A 65 -7.41 -24.63 -7.35
C ILE A 65 -7.03 -26.10 -7.13
N ALA A 66 -7.14 -26.61 -5.90
CA ALA A 66 -6.79 -27.99 -5.57
C ALA A 66 -7.70 -29.00 -6.28
N ALA A 67 -8.99 -28.66 -6.40
CA ALA A 67 -10.00 -29.48 -7.09
C ALA A 67 -10.03 -29.28 -8.61
N GLU A 68 -9.14 -28.42 -9.16
CA GLU A 68 -9.06 -28.09 -10.59
C GLU A 68 -10.38 -27.52 -11.17
N ARG A 69 -11.19 -26.86 -10.33
CA ARG A 69 -12.44 -26.18 -10.74
C ARG A 69 -12.17 -24.74 -11.20
N TYR A 70 -11.36 -24.60 -12.24
CA TYR A 70 -10.87 -23.32 -12.73
C TYR A 70 -11.97 -22.44 -13.34
N ASP A 71 -12.99 -23.03 -13.90
CA ASP A 71 -14.22 -22.37 -14.36
C ASP A 71 -14.95 -21.66 -13.22
N LYS A 72 -15.03 -22.31 -12.05
CA LYS A 72 -15.63 -21.73 -10.86
C LYS A 72 -14.81 -20.55 -10.34
N ILE A 73 -13.47 -20.67 -10.28
CA ILE A 73 -12.59 -19.55 -9.91
C ILE A 73 -12.85 -18.35 -10.82
N TYR A 74 -12.93 -18.56 -12.14
CA TYR A 74 -13.19 -17.52 -13.12
C TYR A 74 -14.55 -16.85 -12.93
N ASN A 75 -15.60 -17.65 -12.76
CA ASN A 75 -16.97 -17.16 -12.62
C ASN A 75 -17.18 -16.38 -11.31
N ASP A 76 -16.54 -16.81 -10.21
CA ASP A 76 -16.61 -16.17 -8.90
C ASP A 76 -15.62 -15.01 -8.73
N ALA A 77 -14.67 -14.80 -9.67
CA ALA A 77 -13.71 -13.73 -9.63
C ALA A 77 -14.38 -12.36 -9.86
N SER A 78 -13.64 -11.30 -9.55
CA SER A 78 -14.08 -9.93 -9.82
C SER A 78 -14.16 -9.65 -11.32
N GLU A 79 -14.88 -8.58 -11.66
CA GLU A 79 -14.95 -8.12 -13.04
C GLU A 79 -13.56 -7.77 -13.61
N LEU A 80 -12.65 -7.26 -12.75
CA LEU A 80 -11.28 -6.96 -13.16
C LEU A 80 -10.55 -8.20 -13.70
N TRP A 81 -10.69 -9.36 -13.03
CA TRP A 81 -10.11 -10.61 -13.53
C TRP A 81 -10.65 -10.96 -14.92
N ARG A 82 -11.99 -10.85 -15.10
CA ARG A 82 -12.64 -11.17 -16.37
C ARG A 82 -12.39 -10.18 -17.50
N GLN A 83 -11.97 -8.95 -17.17
CA GLN A 83 -11.48 -7.97 -18.15
C GLN A 83 -10.05 -8.26 -18.60
N ASP A 84 -9.21 -8.78 -17.69
CA ASP A 84 -7.79 -9.04 -17.95
C ASP A 84 -7.56 -10.39 -18.66
N ALA A 85 -8.46 -11.37 -18.53
CA ALA A 85 -8.32 -12.70 -19.13
C ALA A 85 -9.69 -13.35 -19.43
N THR A 86 -9.73 -14.17 -20.44
CA THR A 86 -10.88 -15.04 -20.76
C THR A 86 -10.89 -16.29 -19.87
N LEU A 87 -12.02 -17.02 -19.85
CA LEU A 87 -12.12 -18.30 -19.15
C LEU A 87 -11.10 -19.32 -19.66
N GLU A 88 -10.89 -19.34 -20.98
CA GLU A 88 -9.95 -20.27 -21.63
C GLU A 88 -8.50 -19.97 -21.19
N GLU A 89 -8.08 -18.70 -21.26
CA GLU A 89 -6.74 -18.24 -20.84
C GLU A 89 -6.51 -18.51 -19.36
N SER A 90 -7.49 -18.20 -18.52
CA SER A 90 -7.43 -18.45 -17.07
C SER A 90 -7.26 -19.94 -16.77
N THR A 91 -8.07 -20.79 -17.42
CA THR A 91 -8.00 -22.24 -17.27
C THR A 91 -6.64 -22.78 -17.75
N ALA A 92 -6.14 -22.32 -18.90
CA ALA A 92 -4.85 -22.71 -19.42
C ALA A 92 -3.70 -22.32 -18.46
N THR A 93 -3.78 -21.14 -17.87
CA THR A 93 -2.79 -20.64 -16.90
C THR A 93 -2.75 -21.54 -15.65
N PHE A 94 -3.91 -21.83 -15.03
CA PHE A 94 -3.95 -22.70 -13.86
C PHE A 94 -3.47 -24.12 -14.16
N LYS A 95 -3.84 -24.69 -15.32
CA LYS A 95 -3.36 -26.02 -15.77
C LYS A 95 -1.84 -26.01 -15.97
N ALA A 96 -1.28 -24.96 -16.56
CA ALA A 96 0.16 -24.83 -16.76
C ALA A 96 0.91 -24.74 -15.42
N LEU A 97 0.41 -23.97 -14.45
CA LEU A 97 0.94 -23.90 -13.09
C LEU A 97 0.91 -25.27 -12.42
N ARG A 98 -0.22 -25.98 -12.50
CA ARG A 98 -0.38 -27.32 -11.94
C ARG A 98 0.60 -28.32 -12.55
N THR A 99 0.76 -28.28 -13.88
CA THR A 99 1.67 -29.18 -14.59
C THR A 99 3.13 -28.94 -14.18
N LYS A 100 3.55 -27.69 -14.07
CA LYS A 100 4.94 -27.34 -13.76
C LYS A 100 5.27 -27.48 -12.27
N LEU A 101 4.39 -26.98 -11.38
CA LEU A 101 4.66 -26.91 -9.95
C LEU A 101 4.12 -28.13 -9.19
N GLY A 102 3.14 -28.84 -9.73
CA GLY A 102 2.48 -29.93 -9.05
C GLY A 102 1.44 -29.45 -8.03
N VAL A 103 1.13 -30.32 -7.07
CA VAL A 103 0.19 -29.99 -5.97
C VAL A 103 0.85 -29.11 -4.93
N VAL A 104 0.04 -28.31 -4.26
CA VAL A 104 0.45 -27.55 -3.07
C VAL A 104 0.60 -28.51 -1.90
N GLU A 105 1.75 -28.45 -1.23
CA GLU A 105 2.01 -29.20 0.00
C GLU A 105 1.77 -28.35 1.25
N ASN A 106 2.21 -27.07 1.19
CA ASN A 106 2.06 -26.14 2.32
C ASN A 106 2.08 -24.69 1.85
N ARG A 107 1.37 -23.81 2.58
CA ARG A 107 1.41 -22.35 2.42
C ARG A 107 1.74 -21.67 3.73
N THR A 108 2.68 -20.74 3.69
CA THR A 108 3.06 -19.91 4.84
C THR A 108 2.83 -18.44 4.50
N LEU A 109 1.93 -17.79 5.25
CA LEU A 109 1.66 -16.36 5.07
C LEU A 109 2.94 -15.54 5.27
N GLN A 110 3.29 -14.72 4.30
CA GLN A 110 4.44 -13.81 4.35
C GLN A 110 4.02 -12.38 4.63
N SER A 111 2.97 -11.91 3.98
CA SER A 111 2.44 -10.57 4.19
C SER A 111 0.97 -10.49 3.83
N ALA A 112 0.28 -9.59 4.49
CA ALA A 112 -1.07 -9.19 4.16
C ALA A 112 -1.16 -7.66 4.27
N THR A 113 -1.61 -7.00 3.23
CA THR A 113 -1.70 -5.54 3.18
C THR A 113 -3.09 -5.14 2.73
N GLU A 114 -3.79 -4.40 3.58
CA GLU A 114 -5.04 -3.76 3.20
C GLU A 114 -4.75 -2.43 2.51
N GLN A 115 -5.47 -2.14 1.45
CA GLN A 115 -5.41 -0.89 0.70
C GLN A 115 -6.80 -0.30 0.54
N GLN A 116 -6.91 1.01 0.74
CA GLN A 116 -8.08 1.78 0.39
C GLN A 116 -7.77 2.62 -0.85
N ASN A 117 -8.38 2.28 -1.97
CA ASN A 117 -8.12 2.95 -3.24
C ASN A 117 -9.26 3.89 -3.60
N SER A 118 -8.96 5.16 -3.87
CA SER A 118 -9.94 6.19 -4.25
C SER A 118 -10.39 6.08 -5.71
N GLY A 119 -9.64 5.39 -6.55
CA GLY A 119 -9.91 5.25 -7.98
C GLY A 119 -9.18 4.07 -8.63
N GLY A 120 -9.36 3.95 -9.95
CA GLY A 120 -8.74 2.88 -10.74
C GLY A 120 -9.45 1.52 -10.61
N PRO A 121 -8.88 0.47 -11.23
CA PRO A 121 -9.51 -0.86 -11.29
C PRO A 121 -9.72 -1.50 -9.91
N LEU A 122 -8.87 -1.18 -8.94
CA LEU A 122 -8.97 -1.68 -7.56
C LEU A 122 -9.70 -0.71 -6.62
N LYS A 123 -10.52 0.24 -7.16
CA LYS A 123 -11.28 1.21 -6.34
C LYS A 123 -12.01 0.51 -5.20
N GLY A 124 -11.99 1.11 -3.99
CA GLY A 124 -12.53 0.53 -2.77
C GLY A 124 -11.47 -0.19 -1.95
N ARG A 125 -11.92 -1.10 -1.10
CA ARG A 125 -11.03 -1.92 -0.27
C ARG A 125 -10.44 -3.06 -1.09
N ALA A 126 -9.16 -3.28 -0.89
CA ALA A 126 -8.43 -4.39 -1.50
C ALA A 126 -7.46 -5.00 -0.48
N PHE A 127 -7.24 -6.32 -0.58
CA PHE A 127 -6.17 -7.01 0.14
C PHE A 127 -5.18 -7.60 -0.85
N ILE A 128 -3.89 -7.39 -0.56
CA ILE A 128 -2.79 -8.06 -1.24
C ILE A 128 -2.17 -9.02 -0.23
N VAL A 129 -2.26 -10.30 -0.52
CA VAL A 129 -1.81 -11.37 0.39
C VAL A 129 -0.76 -12.21 -0.32
N ALA A 130 0.42 -12.31 0.28
CA ALA A 130 1.53 -13.09 -0.24
C ALA A 130 1.80 -14.31 0.65
N TYR A 131 1.95 -15.47 0.00
CA TYR A 131 2.35 -16.72 0.62
C TYR A 131 3.65 -17.22 0.03
N ARG A 132 4.52 -17.76 0.89
CA ARG A 132 5.52 -18.71 0.45
C ARG A 132 4.86 -20.08 0.39
N THR A 133 4.85 -20.66 -0.80
CA THR A 133 4.15 -21.92 -1.05
C THR A 133 5.15 -22.97 -1.48
N LYS A 134 5.10 -24.10 -0.78
CA LYS A 134 5.79 -25.31 -1.18
C LYS A 134 4.86 -26.14 -2.06
N PHE A 135 5.27 -26.34 -3.28
CA PHE A 135 4.64 -27.25 -4.24
C PHE A 135 5.45 -28.54 -4.33
N GLN A 136 4.87 -29.57 -4.90
CA GLN A 136 5.53 -30.86 -5.13
C GLN A 136 6.84 -30.73 -5.92
N ASN A 137 6.89 -29.82 -6.90
CA ASN A 137 8.02 -29.65 -7.82
C ASN A 137 8.84 -28.39 -7.55
N GLY A 138 8.66 -27.70 -6.42
CA GLY A 138 9.44 -26.54 -6.05
C GLY A 138 8.72 -25.55 -5.16
N GLU A 139 9.38 -24.43 -4.89
CA GLU A 139 8.81 -23.33 -4.08
C GLU A 139 8.41 -22.16 -4.97
N ALA A 140 7.41 -21.42 -4.54
CA ALA A 140 6.96 -20.20 -5.17
C ALA A 140 6.50 -19.15 -4.17
N MET A 141 6.51 -17.89 -4.61
CA MET A 141 5.71 -16.82 -3.99
C MET A 141 4.38 -16.72 -4.73
N GLU A 142 3.28 -17.02 -4.03
CA GLU A 142 1.93 -16.77 -4.52
C GLU A 142 1.44 -15.42 -3.99
N THR A 143 0.83 -14.62 -4.84
CA THR A 143 0.22 -13.35 -4.45
C THR A 143 -1.23 -13.32 -4.90
N PHE A 144 -2.14 -13.20 -3.96
CA PHE A 144 -3.57 -13.00 -4.17
C PHE A 144 -3.88 -11.52 -3.99
N THR A 145 -4.54 -10.91 -4.96
CA THR A 145 -5.17 -9.60 -4.80
C THR A 145 -6.67 -9.78 -4.78
N LEU A 146 -7.28 -9.44 -3.66
CA LEU A 146 -8.73 -9.48 -3.47
C LEU A 146 -9.30 -8.06 -3.46
N VAL A 147 -10.49 -7.88 -3.98
CA VAL A 147 -11.27 -6.64 -3.89
C VAL A 147 -12.60 -6.90 -3.21
N GLU A 148 -13.04 -5.96 -2.38
CA GLU A 148 -14.36 -6.03 -1.77
C GLU A 148 -15.41 -5.48 -2.75
N ARG A 149 -16.46 -6.27 -3.00
CA ARG A 149 -17.61 -5.87 -3.79
C ARG A 149 -18.88 -6.42 -3.11
N ASP A 150 -19.78 -5.53 -2.77
CA ASP A 150 -21.07 -5.88 -2.13
C ASP A 150 -20.90 -6.77 -0.89
N GLY A 151 -19.90 -6.45 -0.06
CA GLY A 151 -19.59 -7.18 1.17
C GLY A 151 -18.89 -8.53 0.97
N ARG A 152 -18.46 -8.85 -0.25
CA ARG A 152 -17.72 -10.08 -0.57
C ARG A 152 -16.32 -9.77 -1.08
N TRP A 153 -15.37 -10.62 -0.71
CA TRP A 153 -14.00 -10.57 -1.20
C TRP A 153 -13.87 -11.45 -2.45
N LEU A 154 -13.56 -10.83 -3.58
CA LEU A 154 -13.45 -11.47 -4.89
C LEU A 154 -12.02 -11.43 -5.39
N LEU A 155 -11.56 -12.51 -6.02
CA LEU A 155 -10.25 -12.55 -6.65
C LEU A 155 -10.16 -11.54 -7.80
N ALA A 156 -9.22 -10.61 -7.69
CA ALA A 156 -8.95 -9.62 -8.73
C ALA A 156 -7.68 -9.93 -9.52
N ARG A 157 -6.65 -10.49 -8.84
CA ARG A 157 -5.40 -10.94 -9.47
C ARG A 157 -4.81 -12.11 -8.71
N TYR A 158 -4.14 -12.98 -9.44
CA TYR A 158 -3.34 -14.07 -8.89
C TYR A 158 -2.01 -14.14 -9.63
N PHE A 159 -0.93 -14.17 -8.89
CA PHE A 159 0.41 -14.20 -9.45
C PHE A 159 1.26 -15.25 -8.73
N VAL A 160 2.05 -16.00 -9.49
CA VAL A 160 2.97 -17.01 -8.97
C VAL A 160 4.36 -16.75 -9.53
N ASN A 161 5.32 -16.58 -8.64
CA ASN A 161 6.74 -16.43 -8.99
C ASN A 161 7.55 -17.61 -8.46
N SER A 162 8.15 -18.38 -9.37
CA SER A 162 8.97 -19.54 -9.04
C SER A 162 10.12 -19.69 -10.05
N THR A 163 11.25 -20.19 -9.59
CA THR A 163 12.35 -20.58 -10.47
C THR A 163 11.99 -21.79 -11.33
N ALA A 164 11.06 -22.64 -10.89
CA ALA A 164 10.56 -23.80 -11.64
C ALA A 164 9.66 -23.42 -12.83
N LEU A 165 9.27 -22.16 -12.98
CA LEU A 165 8.47 -21.64 -14.10
C LEU A 165 9.32 -21.09 -15.26
N LYS A 166 10.63 -20.95 -15.04
CA LYS A 166 11.60 -20.41 -16.01
C LYS A 166 11.96 -21.44 -17.06
#